data_929f0fd7e15e2d9155955892d352e7c4
#
_entry.id   929f0fd7e15e2d9155955892d352e7c4
#
_cell.length_a   1.000
_cell.length_b   1.000
_cell.length_c   1.000
_cell.angle_alpha   90.00
_cell.angle_beta   90.00
_cell.angle_gamma   90.00
#
_symmetry.space_group_name_H-M   'P 1'
#
loop_
_entity.id
_entity.type
_entity.pdbx_description
1 polymer ?
#
loop_
_entity_poly.entity_id
_entity_poly.type
_entity_poly.pdbx_seq_one_letter_code
_entity_poly.pdbx_strand_id
1 'polypeptide(L)'
;MTSQALLLDIEGMKCGGCVSAVEKRLLAQPGVLEASVNLLSRTAWVELEPTAQADYLANGLLESLAGLGFPGRIRSQQSALEQLRASRAPLGWWQRWRELVIALVLLVISSAAHLSETGPLADMRLHGLVASIALLGPGRLILVRGWQGLRSGVPAMDTLVGLGVFSAYLASLVALIWPGVGWSCFFNEPLMLLGFVLLGRFLEDRAKRRTGDALESLADLQPNTALLLVGDDLPRPVRVGGLRPGDRLRILPGDRLPVDGKVISGCSSVDESGLTGEPMPRLVQVGAELSAGGLNLQSPLELEVLRSGADSALARLIELVQRAQASKAPIQALADRWAGRFTWIVLALAALTFLFWWLVGTQLFPEVLHGLSHGHGHHRSLGAGANTPVGLALQLAIAVLVVACPCALGLATPTAISVATGRAARLGLLFRGGEVLQVAAEVRTVLFDKTGTLTRGRPLVEACLSLADGLGEQRLLQLAASLEQHTRHPLAWALLQAAESRGLPLLACSASSTIAGAGVEGKVEGMEQLCRLGSLNWLEQQGVVPLAEALAWQLEQGQAGATVLAMAHGKQLLGLLAVRDALRPDAAAAVKRLKQRGYGLGILSGD
;
A
#
# COMPACT_ATOMS: atom_id res chain seq x y z
N MET A 1 -15.51 10.54 -18.62
CA MET A 1 -16.57 10.44 -17.57
C MET A 1 -15.92 9.77 -16.38
N THR A 2 -15.73 10.51 -15.29
CA THR A 2 -15.06 10.00 -14.07
C THR A 2 -16.03 9.08 -13.33
N SER A 3 -15.70 7.80 -13.22
CA SER A 3 -16.42 6.85 -12.37
C SER A 3 -16.34 7.31 -10.91
N GLN A 4 -17.46 7.25 -10.20
CA GLN A 4 -17.49 7.55 -8.78
C GLN A 4 -17.11 6.30 -8.00
N ALA A 5 -16.08 6.40 -7.15
CA ALA A 5 -15.65 5.31 -6.29
C ALA A 5 -16.00 5.57 -4.83
N LEU A 6 -16.55 4.57 -4.16
CA LEU A 6 -16.81 4.59 -2.71
C LEU A 6 -15.82 3.70 -1.99
N LEU A 7 -15.30 4.17 -0.87
CA LEU A 7 -14.50 3.36 0.05
C LEU A 7 -15.34 3.09 1.31
N LEU A 8 -15.52 1.80 1.63
CA LEU A 8 -16.29 1.35 2.78
C LEU A 8 -15.35 0.70 3.80
N ASP A 9 -15.49 1.04 5.08
CA ASP A 9 -14.90 0.28 6.18
C ASP A 9 -15.88 -0.84 6.56
N ILE A 10 -15.42 -2.08 6.61
CA ILE A 10 -16.26 -3.25 6.89
C ILE A 10 -15.74 -3.97 8.11
N GLU A 11 -16.57 -4.04 9.12
CA GLU A 11 -16.23 -4.76 10.35
C GLU A 11 -16.55 -6.26 10.23
N GLY A 12 -15.82 -7.05 10.98
CA GLY A 12 -16.17 -8.47 11.12
C GLY A 12 -15.52 -9.40 10.12
N MET A 13 -14.88 -8.95 9.05
CA MET A 13 -14.14 -9.83 8.14
C MET A 13 -12.91 -10.43 8.81
N LYS A 14 -12.75 -11.75 8.72
CA LYS A 14 -11.60 -12.47 9.33
C LYS A 14 -10.89 -13.44 8.39
N CYS A 15 -11.49 -13.81 7.25
CA CYS A 15 -10.91 -14.78 6.32
C CYS A 15 -11.29 -14.48 4.88
N GLY A 16 -10.63 -15.15 3.93
CA GLY A 16 -10.90 -15.00 2.49
C GLY A 16 -12.33 -15.34 2.09
N GLY A 17 -12.98 -16.30 2.77
CA GLY A 17 -14.41 -16.60 2.57
C GLY A 17 -15.33 -15.43 2.92
N CYS A 18 -15.01 -14.69 4.01
CA CYS A 18 -15.74 -13.47 4.37
C CYS A 18 -15.60 -12.40 3.29
N VAL A 19 -14.39 -12.25 2.76
CA VAL A 19 -14.09 -11.30 1.68
C VAL A 19 -14.88 -11.63 0.42
N SER A 20 -14.88 -12.90 0.00
CA SER A 20 -15.64 -13.35 -1.17
C SER A 20 -17.15 -13.19 -0.99
N ALA A 21 -17.67 -13.41 0.20
CA ALA A 21 -19.10 -13.20 0.50
C ALA A 21 -19.48 -11.72 0.41
N VAL A 22 -18.64 -10.82 0.94
CA VAL A 22 -18.83 -9.37 0.87
C VAL A 22 -18.74 -8.88 -0.58
N GLU A 23 -17.71 -9.27 -1.33
CA GLU A 23 -17.56 -8.91 -2.75
C GLU A 23 -18.76 -9.33 -3.59
N LYS A 24 -19.17 -10.60 -3.44
CA LYS A 24 -20.33 -11.13 -4.16
C LYS A 24 -21.61 -10.36 -3.85
N ARG A 25 -21.77 -9.92 -2.60
CA ARG A 25 -22.93 -9.14 -2.18
C ARG A 25 -22.91 -7.72 -2.71
N LEU A 26 -21.75 -7.08 -2.73
CA LEU A 26 -21.56 -5.74 -3.32
C LEU A 26 -21.81 -5.76 -4.82
N LEU A 27 -21.21 -6.71 -5.54
CA LEU A 27 -21.39 -6.86 -7.00
C LEU A 27 -22.84 -7.23 -7.40
N ALA A 28 -23.62 -7.84 -6.50
CA ALA A 28 -25.01 -8.14 -6.74
C ALA A 28 -25.95 -6.92 -6.59
N GLN A 29 -25.45 -5.77 -6.15
CA GLN A 29 -26.26 -4.56 -5.99
C GLN A 29 -26.33 -3.78 -7.32
N PRO A 30 -27.51 -3.27 -7.70
CA PRO A 30 -27.67 -2.48 -8.91
C PRO A 30 -26.84 -1.20 -8.83
N GLY A 31 -26.13 -0.85 -9.92
CA GLY A 31 -25.29 0.36 -10.01
C GLY A 31 -23.85 0.17 -9.51
N VAL A 32 -23.43 -1.04 -9.13
CA VAL A 32 -22.04 -1.38 -8.82
C VAL A 32 -21.39 -2.01 -10.05
N LEU A 33 -20.32 -1.39 -10.54
CA LEU A 33 -19.52 -1.89 -11.66
C LEU A 33 -18.44 -2.85 -11.19
N GLU A 34 -17.71 -2.48 -10.15
CA GLU A 34 -16.62 -3.27 -9.60
C GLU A 34 -16.58 -3.14 -8.07
N ALA A 35 -16.20 -4.21 -7.39
CA ALA A 35 -15.99 -4.22 -5.95
C ALA A 35 -14.76 -5.04 -5.61
N SER A 36 -13.84 -4.45 -4.86
CA SER A 36 -12.64 -5.11 -4.34
C SER A 36 -12.58 -4.95 -2.83
N VAL A 37 -12.39 -6.07 -2.12
CA VAL A 37 -12.43 -6.10 -0.64
C VAL A 37 -11.09 -6.56 -0.10
N ASN A 38 -10.52 -5.79 0.81
CA ASN A 38 -9.27 -6.12 1.48
C ASN A 38 -9.50 -6.57 2.91
N LEU A 39 -8.99 -7.77 3.22
CA LEU A 39 -9.09 -8.36 4.55
C LEU A 39 -8.22 -7.62 5.59
N LEU A 40 -7.03 -7.16 5.18
CA LEU A 40 -6.05 -6.56 6.09
C LEU A 40 -6.46 -5.17 6.54
N SER A 41 -6.83 -4.33 5.59
CA SER A 41 -7.33 -2.98 5.86
C SER A 41 -8.80 -2.95 6.29
N ARG A 42 -9.52 -4.09 6.18
CA ARG A 42 -10.96 -4.20 6.42
C ARG A 42 -11.79 -3.21 5.61
N THR A 43 -11.36 -2.94 4.38
CA THR A 43 -11.99 -1.98 3.48
C THR A 43 -12.53 -2.65 2.24
N ALA A 44 -13.60 -2.09 1.68
CA ALA A 44 -14.06 -2.39 0.35
C ALA A 44 -14.01 -1.13 -0.51
N TRP A 45 -13.43 -1.26 -1.68
CA TRP A 45 -13.50 -0.27 -2.74
C TRP A 45 -14.60 -0.69 -3.71
N VAL A 46 -15.52 0.22 -4.01
CA VAL A 46 -16.68 -0.04 -4.85
C VAL A 46 -16.74 1.04 -5.93
N GLU A 47 -16.71 0.62 -7.19
CA GLU A 47 -16.89 1.50 -8.33
C GLU A 47 -18.35 1.53 -8.75
N LEU A 48 -18.90 2.74 -8.85
CA LEU A 48 -20.31 2.95 -9.19
C LEU A 48 -20.47 3.43 -10.61
N GLU A 49 -21.62 3.14 -11.20
CA GLU A 49 -22.02 3.71 -12.50
C GLU A 49 -22.08 5.25 -12.41
N PRO A 50 -21.67 5.97 -13.47
CA PRO A 50 -21.65 7.44 -13.49
C PRO A 50 -23.01 8.12 -13.27
N THR A 51 -24.09 7.40 -13.47
CA THR A 51 -25.49 7.85 -13.34
C THR A 51 -26.07 7.61 -11.93
N ALA A 52 -25.35 6.90 -11.07
CA ALA A 52 -25.82 6.48 -9.77
C ALA A 52 -25.73 7.64 -8.75
N GLN A 53 -26.80 7.88 -7.98
CA GLN A 53 -26.75 8.77 -6.83
C GLN A 53 -25.96 8.08 -5.69
N ALA A 54 -24.68 8.45 -5.54
CA ALA A 54 -23.73 7.80 -4.63
C ALA A 54 -24.26 7.70 -3.18
N ASP A 55 -24.90 8.73 -2.66
CA ASP A 55 -25.39 8.76 -1.27
C ASP A 55 -26.57 7.79 -1.03
N TYR A 56 -27.44 7.62 -2.01
CA TYR A 56 -28.57 6.68 -1.91
C TYR A 56 -28.11 5.22 -2.02
N LEU A 57 -27.24 4.94 -2.97
CA LEU A 57 -26.64 3.61 -3.14
C LEU A 57 -25.77 3.21 -1.95
N ALA A 58 -25.04 4.15 -1.37
CA ALA A 58 -24.16 3.90 -0.24
C ALA A 58 -24.93 3.35 0.98
N ASN A 59 -26.10 3.90 1.29
CA ASN A 59 -26.93 3.40 2.39
C ASN A 59 -27.48 1.98 2.10
N GLY A 60 -27.92 1.71 0.87
CA GLY A 60 -28.35 0.38 0.44
C GLY A 60 -27.24 -0.67 0.51
N LEU A 61 -26.01 -0.29 0.14
CA LEU A 61 -24.83 -1.15 0.27
C LEU A 61 -24.56 -1.50 1.74
N LEU A 62 -24.61 -0.51 2.65
CA LEU A 62 -24.39 -0.73 4.08
C LEU A 62 -25.46 -1.65 4.70
N GLU A 63 -26.73 -1.45 4.37
CA GLU A 63 -27.82 -2.32 4.84
C GLU A 63 -27.65 -3.75 4.33
N SER A 64 -27.26 -3.91 3.05
CA SER A 64 -27.06 -5.22 2.46
C SER A 64 -25.91 -5.99 3.11
N LEU A 65 -24.85 -5.29 3.52
CA LEU A 65 -23.70 -5.84 4.24
C LEU A 65 -24.05 -6.17 5.69
N ALA A 66 -24.80 -5.30 6.36
CA ALA A 66 -25.29 -5.55 7.73
C ALA A 66 -26.16 -6.80 7.80
N GLY A 67 -27.01 -7.04 6.79
CA GLY A 67 -27.82 -8.27 6.65
C GLY A 67 -27.00 -9.55 6.53
N LEU A 68 -25.74 -9.46 6.06
CA LEU A 68 -24.79 -10.58 6.03
C LEU A 68 -23.95 -10.71 7.33
N GLY A 69 -24.17 -9.83 8.31
CA GLY A 69 -23.38 -9.81 9.55
C GLY A 69 -22.03 -9.09 9.44
N PHE A 70 -21.84 -8.27 8.39
CA PHE A 70 -20.68 -7.44 8.17
C PHE A 70 -21.08 -5.96 8.19
N PRO A 71 -21.30 -5.36 9.37
CA PRO A 71 -21.63 -3.95 9.43
C PRO A 71 -20.49 -3.11 8.84
N GLY A 72 -20.87 -2.12 8.05
CA GLY A 72 -19.92 -1.23 7.40
C GLY A 72 -20.31 0.23 7.60
N ARG A 73 -19.39 1.12 7.24
CA ARG A 73 -19.61 2.56 7.18
C ARG A 73 -18.88 3.16 5.98
N ILE A 74 -19.42 4.24 5.44
CA ILE A 74 -18.76 4.98 4.37
C ILE A 74 -17.54 5.68 4.97
N ARG A 75 -16.39 5.50 4.32
CA ARG A 75 -15.20 6.27 4.65
C ARG A 75 -15.25 7.61 3.94
N SER A 76 -15.59 8.69 4.65
CA SER A 76 -15.52 10.03 4.09
C SER A 76 -14.06 10.44 3.83
N GLN A 77 -13.80 11.20 2.77
CA GLN A 77 -12.43 11.62 2.41
C GLN A 77 -11.73 12.41 3.53
N GLN A 78 -12.46 13.21 4.28
CA GLN A 78 -11.93 13.92 5.46
C GLN A 78 -11.55 13.00 6.61
N SER A 79 -12.15 11.80 6.68
CA SER A 79 -11.96 10.85 7.77
C SER A 79 -10.79 9.88 7.58
N ALA A 80 -10.18 9.76 6.39
CA ALA A 80 -9.12 8.76 6.16
C ALA A 80 -7.87 9.03 7.03
N LEU A 81 -7.39 10.27 7.06
CA LEU A 81 -6.28 10.70 7.93
C LEU A 81 -6.69 10.77 9.40
N GLU A 82 -7.90 11.26 9.70
CA GLU A 82 -8.42 11.30 11.06
C GLU A 82 -8.74 9.92 11.60
N GLN A 83 -9.18 8.97 10.77
CA GLN A 83 -9.41 7.59 11.18
C GLN A 83 -8.12 6.80 11.34
N LEU A 84 -7.10 7.02 10.49
CA LEU A 84 -5.76 6.50 10.73
C LEU A 84 -5.20 7.01 12.08
N ARG A 85 -5.51 8.26 12.44
CA ARG A 85 -5.16 8.85 13.73
C ARG A 85 -6.05 8.34 14.87
N ALA A 86 -7.35 8.15 14.65
CA ALA A 86 -8.28 7.61 15.64
C ALA A 86 -8.04 6.11 15.89
N SER A 87 -7.58 5.37 14.90
CA SER A 87 -7.14 3.97 15.09
C SER A 87 -5.90 3.85 15.98
N ARG A 88 -5.17 4.96 16.18
CA ARG A 88 -4.06 5.12 17.14
C ARG A 88 -4.50 5.39 18.56
N ALA A 89 -5.78 5.70 18.82
CA ALA A 89 -6.25 5.82 20.19
C ALA A 89 -5.80 4.55 20.94
N PRO A 90 -5.03 4.65 22.02
CA PRO A 90 -4.50 3.49 22.71
C PRO A 90 -5.69 2.66 23.16
N LEU A 91 -5.96 1.56 22.44
CA LEU A 91 -6.88 0.54 22.90
C LEU A 91 -6.48 0.23 24.33
N GLY A 92 -7.40 0.34 25.27
CA GLY A 92 -7.14 0.03 26.68
C GLY A 92 -6.44 -1.34 26.75
N TRP A 93 -5.52 -1.50 27.72
CA TRP A 93 -4.77 -2.75 27.91
C TRP A 93 -5.69 -3.98 27.81
N TRP A 94 -6.88 -3.93 28.41
CA TRP A 94 -7.87 -5.00 28.39
C TRP A 94 -8.41 -5.30 26.98
N GLN A 95 -8.72 -4.29 26.18
CA GLN A 95 -9.20 -4.50 24.80
C GLN A 95 -8.15 -5.15 23.90
N ARG A 96 -6.85 -4.88 24.20
CA ARG A 96 -5.72 -5.42 23.44
C ARG A 96 -5.45 -6.90 23.77
N TRP A 97 -5.59 -7.28 25.05
CA TRP A 97 -5.19 -8.59 25.53
C TRP A 97 -6.36 -9.52 25.83
N ARG A 98 -7.58 -9.02 25.78
CA ARG A 98 -8.80 -9.75 26.13
C ARG A 98 -8.89 -11.13 25.47
N GLU A 99 -8.68 -11.22 24.16
CA GLU A 99 -8.79 -12.48 23.41
C GLU A 99 -7.69 -13.47 23.83
N LEU A 100 -6.47 -12.98 24.08
CA LEU A 100 -5.37 -13.81 24.57
C LEU A 100 -5.66 -14.33 26.00
N VAL A 101 -6.11 -13.45 26.89
CA VAL A 101 -6.43 -13.85 28.29
C VAL A 101 -7.54 -14.90 28.28
N ILE A 102 -8.61 -14.69 27.53
CA ILE A 102 -9.70 -15.67 27.41
C ILE A 102 -9.17 -16.99 26.84
N ALA A 103 -8.37 -16.96 25.77
CA ALA A 103 -7.78 -18.16 25.16
C ALA A 103 -6.92 -18.93 26.17
N LEU A 104 -6.04 -18.24 26.89
CA LEU A 104 -5.17 -18.87 27.90
C LEU A 104 -5.97 -19.45 29.08
N VAL A 105 -6.99 -18.72 29.56
CA VAL A 105 -7.88 -19.23 30.63
C VAL A 105 -8.59 -20.50 30.20
N LEU A 106 -9.14 -20.52 28.98
CA LEU A 106 -9.83 -21.72 28.45
C LEU A 106 -8.86 -22.90 28.30
N LEU A 107 -7.64 -22.66 27.79
CA LEU A 107 -6.60 -23.69 27.66
C LEU A 107 -6.14 -24.21 29.02
N VAL A 108 -5.93 -23.33 29.99
CA VAL A 108 -5.50 -23.72 31.35
C VAL A 108 -6.60 -24.55 32.03
N ILE A 109 -7.86 -24.12 31.94
CA ILE A 109 -8.99 -24.86 32.53
C ILE A 109 -9.11 -26.25 31.86
N SER A 110 -9.03 -26.31 30.52
CA SER A 110 -9.10 -27.57 29.80
C SER A 110 -7.94 -28.50 30.14
N SER A 111 -6.70 -27.97 30.22
CA SER A 111 -5.50 -28.75 30.57
C SER A 111 -5.51 -29.20 32.03
N ALA A 112 -5.90 -28.33 32.95
CA ALA A 112 -6.01 -28.67 34.37
C ALA A 112 -7.09 -29.75 34.61
N ALA A 113 -8.17 -29.68 33.88
CA ALA A 113 -9.22 -30.68 33.88
C ALA A 113 -8.72 -32.06 33.38
N HIS A 114 -7.84 -32.07 32.39
CA HIS A 114 -7.24 -33.29 31.84
C HIS A 114 -6.24 -33.95 32.79
N LEU A 115 -5.57 -33.13 33.62
CA LEU A 115 -4.54 -33.58 34.56
C LEU A 115 -5.10 -33.92 35.96
N SER A 116 -6.31 -33.43 36.32
CA SER A 116 -6.88 -33.65 37.63
C SER A 116 -7.76 -34.91 37.65
N GLU A 117 -7.30 -35.93 38.37
CA GLU A 117 -8.08 -37.18 38.56
C GLU A 117 -9.18 -37.07 39.62
N THR A 118 -9.06 -36.08 40.52
CA THR A 118 -10.00 -35.90 41.67
C THR A 118 -10.23 -34.43 41.94
N GLY A 119 -11.43 -34.05 42.41
CA GLY A 119 -11.76 -32.69 42.79
C GLY A 119 -12.84 -32.02 41.93
N PRO A 120 -13.20 -30.76 42.20
CA PRO A 120 -14.25 -30.04 41.49
C PRO A 120 -13.95 -29.82 39.99
N LEU A 121 -12.66 -29.84 39.60
CA LEU A 121 -12.23 -29.75 38.19
C LEU A 121 -12.47 -31.07 37.39
N ALA A 122 -12.76 -32.18 38.05
CA ALA A 122 -13.15 -33.45 37.42
C ALA A 122 -14.67 -33.55 37.21
N ASP A 123 -15.47 -32.57 37.69
CA ASP A 123 -16.93 -32.60 37.55
C ASP A 123 -17.34 -32.18 36.13
N MET A 124 -17.98 -33.11 35.43
CA MET A 124 -18.46 -32.95 34.06
C MET A 124 -19.52 -31.84 33.91
N ARG A 125 -20.26 -31.54 34.98
CA ARG A 125 -21.27 -30.46 34.99
C ARG A 125 -20.59 -29.10 34.96
N LEU A 126 -19.47 -28.97 35.69
CA LEU A 126 -18.64 -27.74 35.66
C LEU A 126 -18.09 -27.49 34.25
N HIS A 127 -17.56 -28.53 33.59
CA HIS A 127 -17.07 -28.42 32.21
C HIS A 127 -18.18 -28.04 31.23
N GLY A 128 -19.37 -28.60 31.37
CA GLY A 128 -20.54 -28.22 30.58
C GLY A 128 -20.93 -26.75 30.76
N LEU A 129 -20.89 -26.26 31.99
CA LEU A 129 -21.16 -24.84 32.27
C LEU A 129 -20.11 -23.93 31.67
N VAL A 130 -18.83 -24.23 31.86
CA VAL A 130 -17.72 -23.45 31.29
C VAL A 130 -17.75 -23.47 29.76
N ALA A 131 -18.03 -24.63 29.15
CA ALA A 131 -18.19 -24.76 27.71
C ALA A 131 -19.35 -23.93 27.19
N SER A 132 -20.47 -23.91 27.89
CA SER A 132 -21.65 -23.10 27.55
C SER A 132 -21.31 -21.60 27.57
N ILE A 133 -20.62 -21.13 28.63
CA ILE A 133 -20.18 -19.74 28.75
C ILE A 133 -19.18 -19.39 27.62
N ALA A 134 -18.27 -20.30 27.31
CA ALA A 134 -17.28 -20.10 26.26
C ALA A 134 -17.93 -20.04 24.86
N LEU A 135 -18.94 -20.87 24.58
CA LEU A 135 -19.67 -20.86 23.32
C LEU A 135 -20.57 -19.62 23.17
N LEU A 136 -21.32 -19.27 24.20
CA LEU A 136 -22.26 -18.14 24.18
C LEU A 136 -21.52 -16.79 24.25
N GLY A 137 -20.34 -16.74 24.83
CA GLY A 137 -19.48 -15.57 24.91
C GLY A 137 -18.54 -15.46 23.70
N PRO A 138 -17.25 -15.79 23.84
CA PRO A 138 -16.25 -15.62 22.79
C PRO A 138 -16.51 -16.50 21.54
N GLY A 139 -17.12 -17.67 21.70
CA GLY A 139 -17.44 -18.63 20.64
C GLY A 139 -18.64 -18.23 19.79
N ARG A 140 -19.56 -17.41 20.31
CA ARG A 140 -20.80 -17.03 19.61
C ARG A 140 -20.55 -16.52 18.20
N LEU A 141 -19.54 -15.68 18.03
CA LEU A 141 -19.22 -15.07 16.75
C LEU A 141 -18.75 -16.11 15.71
N ILE A 142 -18.05 -17.15 16.15
CA ILE A 142 -17.60 -18.27 15.31
C ILE A 142 -18.80 -19.10 14.86
N LEU A 143 -19.71 -19.41 15.78
CA LEU A 143 -20.91 -20.20 15.47
C LEU A 143 -21.84 -19.47 14.50
N VAL A 144 -22.12 -18.19 14.75
CA VAL A 144 -23.01 -17.38 13.89
C VAL A 144 -22.43 -17.26 12.48
N ARG A 145 -21.15 -16.95 12.35
CA ARG A 145 -20.49 -16.84 11.04
C ARG A 145 -20.34 -18.17 10.34
N GLY A 146 -20.04 -19.23 11.08
CA GLY A 146 -19.98 -20.58 10.55
C GLY A 146 -21.33 -20.99 9.94
N TRP A 147 -22.43 -20.73 10.65
CA TRP A 147 -23.77 -20.98 10.17
C TRP A 147 -24.15 -20.13 8.96
N GLN A 148 -23.83 -18.83 8.99
CA GLN A 148 -24.08 -17.92 7.86
C GLN A 148 -23.30 -18.35 6.62
N GLY A 149 -22.03 -18.75 6.77
CA GLY A 149 -21.21 -19.27 5.68
C GLY A 149 -21.79 -20.53 5.04
N LEU A 150 -22.32 -21.45 5.85
CA LEU A 150 -22.98 -22.65 5.36
C LEU A 150 -24.26 -22.31 4.60
N ARG A 151 -25.10 -21.43 5.16
CA ARG A 151 -26.38 -21.03 4.56
C ARG A 151 -26.20 -20.22 3.26
N SER A 152 -25.13 -19.43 3.14
CA SER A 152 -24.82 -18.66 1.94
C SER A 152 -24.12 -19.49 0.84
N GLY A 153 -23.82 -20.76 1.08
CA GLY A 153 -23.10 -21.63 0.14
C GLY A 153 -21.61 -21.30 -0.02
N VAL A 154 -21.06 -20.47 0.87
CA VAL A 154 -19.63 -20.11 0.91
C VAL A 154 -19.06 -20.47 2.29
N PRO A 155 -18.90 -21.78 2.58
CA PRO A 155 -18.35 -22.21 3.87
C PRO A 155 -16.87 -21.77 3.97
N ALA A 156 -16.50 -21.33 5.17
CA ALA A 156 -15.18 -20.83 5.50
C ALA A 156 -14.60 -21.56 6.73
N MET A 157 -13.43 -21.15 7.19
CA MET A 157 -12.80 -21.67 8.40
C MET A 157 -13.78 -21.69 9.60
N ASP A 158 -14.54 -20.60 9.78
CA ASP A 158 -15.54 -20.51 10.87
C ASP A 158 -16.63 -21.57 10.78
N THR A 159 -16.93 -22.07 9.57
CA THR A 159 -17.90 -23.16 9.35
C THR A 159 -17.35 -24.49 9.87
N LEU A 160 -16.10 -24.84 9.56
CA LEU A 160 -15.49 -26.09 10.03
C LEU A 160 -15.31 -26.09 11.54
N VAL A 161 -14.72 -25.02 12.08
CA VAL A 161 -14.52 -24.87 13.53
C VAL A 161 -15.83 -24.81 14.28
N GLY A 162 -16.78 -24.00 13.80
CA GLY A 162 -18.09 -23.85 14.42
C GLY A 162 -18.88 -25.15 14.44
N LEU A 163 -18.86 -25.91 13.32
CA LEU A 163 -19.54 -27.20 13.24
C LEU A 163 -18.87 -28.23 14.16
N GLY A 164 -17.52 -28.31 14.17
CA GLY A 164 -16.78 -29.21 15.04
C GLY A 164 -17.03 -28.93 16.53
N VAL A 165 -16.89 -27.67 16.95
CA VAL A 165 -17.12 -27.23 18.34
C VAL A 165 -18.59 -27.47 18.76
N PHE A 166 -19.54 -27.11 17.89
CA PHE A 166 -20.97 -27.29 18.18
C PHE A 166 -21.36 -28.77 18.26
N SER A 167 -20.86 -29.60 17.36
CA SER A 167 -21.12 -31.03 17.36
C SER A 167 -20.56 -31.72 18.59
N ALA A 168 -19.33 -31.38 19.00
CA ALA A 168 -18.71 -31.89 20.21
C ALA A 168 -19.46 -31.46 21.47
N TYR A 169 -19.89 -30.21 21.54
CA TYR A 169 -20.70 -29.68 22.62
C TYR A 169 -22.06 -30.38 22.71
N LEU A 170 -22.76 -30.53 21.57
CA LEU A 170 -24.08 -31.19 21.52
C LEU A 170 -23.99 -32.66 21.91
N ALA A 171 -22.98 -33.38 21.43
CA ALA A 171 -22.72 -34.76 21.79
C ALA A 171 -22.50 -34.93 23.30
N SER A 172 -21.69 -34.02 23.89
CA SER A 172 -21.46 -34.01 25.34
C SER A 172 -22.69 -33.65 26.16
N LEU A 173 -23.54 -32.76 25.65
CA LEU A 173 -24.80 -32.41 26.29
C LEU A 173 -25.79 -33.58 26.29
N VAL A 174 -25.87 -34.29 25.15
CA VAL A 174 -26.69 -35.53 25.07
C VAL A 174 -26.18 -36.58 26.05
N ALA A 175 -24.86 -36.79 26.13
CA ALA A 175 -24.27 -37.74 27.08
C ALA A 175 -24.52 -37.36 28.55
N LEU A 176 -24.57 -36.06 28.87
CA LEU A 176 -24.85 -35.57 30.22
C LEU A 176 -26.33 -35.74 30.61
N ILE A 177 -27.28 -35.47 29.68
CA ILE A 177 -28.73 -35.53 29.94
C ILE A 177 -29.23 -36.95 29.90
N TRP A 178 -28.72 -37.78 28.98
CA TRP A 178 -29.09 -39.19 28.80
C TRP A 178 -27.88 -40.13 28.94
N PRO A 179 -27.44 -40.43 30.17
CA PRO A 179 -26.27 -41.31 30.39
C PRO A 179 -26.46 -42.71 29.79
N GLY A 180 -27.70 -43.17 29.58
CA GLY A 180 -28.01 -44.46 28.96
C GLY A 180 -27.63 -44.59 27.48
N VAL A 181 -27.30 -43.50 26.78
CA VAL A 181 -26.84 -43.52 25.39
C VAL A 181 -25.39 -44.06 25.27
N GLY A 182 -24.63 -44.07 26.38
CA GLY A 182 -23.27 -44.60 26.42
C GLY A 182 -22.24 -43.76 25.62
N TRP A 183 -22.52 -42.51 25.35
CA TRP A 183 -21.55 -41.62 24.72
C TRP A 183 -20.58 -41.05 25.75
N SER A 184 -19.32 -40.85 25.34
CA SER A 184 -18.34 -40.19 26.18
C SER A 184 -18.61 -38.67 26.20
N CYS A 185 -18.40 -38.05 27.34
CA CYS A 185 -18.50 -36.60 27.46
C CYS A 185 -17.21 -35.92 26.97
N PHE A 186 -17.32 -35.04 25.99
CA PHE A 186 -16.18 -34.35 25.32
C PHE A 186 -16.18 -32.85 25.58
N PHE A 187 -16.69 -32.35 26.70
CA PHE A 187 -16.75 -30.89 26.97
C PHE A 187 -15.39 -30.21 26.97
N ASN A 188 -14.31 -30.93 27.23
CA ASN A 188 -12.96 -30.40 27.15
C ASN A 188 -12.52 -30.07 25.70
N GLU A 189 -12.97 -30.84 24.72
CA GLU A 189 -12.60 -30.63 23.32
C GLU A 189 -13.09 -29.26 22.78
N PRO A 190 -14.38 -28.87 22.93
CA PRO A 190 -14.83 -27.53 22.57
C PRO A 190 -14.05 -26.40 23.23
N LEU A 191 -13.69 -26.55 24.51
CA LEU A 191 -12.92 -25.55 25.25
C LEU A 191 -11.51 -25.43 24.71
N MET A 192 -10.82 -26.54 24.52
CA MET A 192 -9.46 -26.59 23.97
C MET A 192 -9.43 -26.03 22.55
N LEU A 193 -10.36 -26.45 21.70
CA LEU A 193 -10.48 -25.99 20.32
C LEU A 193 -10.71 -24.48 20.25
N LEU A 194 -11.68 -23.98 21.03
CA LEU A 194 -11.97 -22.55 21.08
C LEU A 194 -10.77 -21.76 21.60
N GLY A 195 -10.08 -22.27 22.62
CA GLY A 195 -8.85 -21.68 23.14
C GLY A 195 -7.75 -21.57 22.08
N PHE A 196 -7.47 -22.66 21.35
CA PHE A 196 -6.47 -22.63 20.27
C PHE A 196 -6.87 -21.73 19.10
N VAL A 197 -8.14 -21.72 18.72
CA VAL A 197 -8.63 -20.84 17.64
C VAL A 197 -8.53 -19.37 18.03
N LEU A 198 -8.88 -19.01 19.27
CA LEU A 198 -8.75 -17.64 19.77
C LEU A 198 -7.28 -17.22 19.88
N LEU A 199 -6.40 -18.12 20.36
CA LEU A 199 -4.95 -17.89 20.40
C LEU A 199 -4.38 -17.66 19.00
N GLY A 200 -4.74 -18.55 18.06
CA GLY A 200 -4.32 -18.42 16.66
C GLY A 200 -4.77 -17.09 16.05
N ARG A 201 -6.02 -16.67 16.29
CA ARG A 201 -6.55 -15.37 15.84
C ARG A 201 -5.83 -14.18 16.46
N PHE A 202 -5.51 -14.26 17.75
CA PHE A 202 -4.72 -13.22 18.40
C PHE A 202 -3.34 -13.06 17.77
N LEU A 203 -2.63 -14.18 17.54
CA LEU A 203 -1.31 -14.16 16.89
C LEU A 203 -1.40 -13.63 15.46
N GLU A 204 -2.43 -14.02 14.72
CA GLU A 204 -2.75 -13.54 13.39
C GLU A 204 -2.97 -12.02 13.38
N ASP A 205 -3.87 -11.51 14.23
CA ASP A 205 -4.16 -10.07 14.32
C ASP A 205 -2.92 -9.27 14.75
N ARG A 206 -2.08 -9.84 15.61
CA ARG A 206 -0.82 -9.23 16.01
C ARG A 206 0.19 -9.16 14.85
N ALA A 207 0.28 -10.22 14.04
CA ALA A 207 1.13 -10.25 12.85
C ALA A 207 0.67 -9.22 11.82
N LYS A 208 -0.65 -9.14 11.55
CA LYS A 208 -1.25 -8.15 10.64
C LYS A 208 -0.99 -6.71 11.07
N ARG A 209 -1.11 -6.40 12.37
CA ARG A 209 -0.84 -5.04 12.88
C ARG A 209 0.60 -4.60 12.65
N ARG A 210 1.58 -5.49 12.86
CA ARG A 210 3.00 -5.17 12.60
C ARG A 210 3.33 -4.86 11.15
N THR A 211 2.51 -5.32 10.21
CA THR A 211 2.68 -5.07 8.77
C THR A 211 1.99 -3.78 8.30
N GLY A 212 1.06 -3.23 9.09
CA GLY A 212 0.35 -1.96 8.81
C GLY A 212 1.17 -0.69 9.07
N ASP A 213 2.29 -0.79 9.82
CA ASP A 213 3.08 0.36 10.31
C ASP A 213 3.65 1.28 9.19
N ALA A 214 3.77 0.79 7.96
CA ALA A 214 4.31 1.57 6.84
C ALA A 214 3.37 2.69 6.36
N LEU A 215 2.05 2.46 6.38
CA LEU A 215 1.05 3.50 6.08
C LEU A 215 0.97 4.55 7.19
N GLU A 216 1.18 4.09 8.42
CA GLU A 216 1.21 4.96 9.59
C GLU A 216 2.38 5.93 9.53
N SER A 217 3.55 5.50 9.04
CA SER A 217 4.71 6.38 8.88
C SER A 217 4.50 7.51 7.86
N LEU A 218 3.70 7.28 6.81
CA LEU A 218 3.32 8.34 5.86
C LEU A 218 2.36 9.35 6.49
N ALA A 219 1.43 8.90 7.32
CA ALA A 219 0.52 9.80 8.04
C ALA A 219 1.24 10.68 9.08
N ASP A 220 2.39 10.22 9.61
CA ASP A 220 3.23 10.99 10.55
C ASP A 220 3.99 12.13 9.87
N LEU A 221 4.06 12.16 8.54
CA LEU A 221 4.65 13.28 7.82
C LEU A 221 3.83 14.56 7.94
N GLN A 222 2.52 14.47 8.25
CA GLN A 222 1.68 15.67 8.43
C GLN A 222 1.52 16.01 9.92
N PRO A 223 1.90 17.22 10.36
CA PRO A 223 1.67 17.67 11.73
C PRO A 223 0.17 17.82 12.04
N ASN A 224 -0.19 17.81 13.32
CA ASN A 224 -1.58 17.98 13.77
C ASN A 224 -2.01 19.45 13.84
N THR A 225 -1.04 20.34 14.05
CA THR A 225 -1.23 21.78 14.24
C THR A 225 -0.37 22.58 13.29
N ALA A 226 -0.81 23.76 12.95
CA ALA A 226 -0.10 24.75 12.13
C ALA A 226 -0.18 26.12 12.79
N LEU A 227 0.76 27.00 12.51
CA LEU A 227 0.78 28.38 12.99
C LEU A 227 0.11 29.30 11.95
N LEU A 228 -1.14 29.66 12.21
CA LEU A 228 -1.92 30.57 11.35
C LEU A 228 -1.56 32.02 11.63
N LEU A 229 -1.31 32.78 10.57
CA LEU A 229 -1.12 34.22 10.59
C LEU A 229 -2.45 34.92 10.29
N VAL A 230 -2.96 35.69 11.23
CA VAL A 230 -4.19 36.47 11.06
C VAL A 230 -3.85 37.95 11.14
N GLY A 231 -3.73 38.61 9.99
CA GLY A 231 -3.26 40.00 9.91
C GLY A 231 -1.86 40.19 10.47
N ASP A 232 -1.60 41.23 11.25
CA ASP A 232 -0.34 41.54 11.93
C ASP A 232 -0.23 40.91 13.35
N ASP A 233 -1.19 40.08 13.72
CA ASP A 233 -1.22 39.41 15.03
C ASP A 233 -0.12 38.30 15.17
N LEU A 234 0.17 37.93 16.42
CA LEU A 234 1.03 36.80 16.74
C LEU A 234 0.48 35.49 16.13
N PRO A 235 1.34 34.62 15.59
CA PRO A 235 0.91 33.35 15.01
C PRO A 235 0.12 32.51 16.02
N ARG A 236 -1.05 32.00 15.62
CA ARG A 236 -1.94 31.20 16.48
C ARG A 236 -1.90 29.73 16.08
N PRO A 237 -1.72 28.79 17.03
CA PRO A 237 -1.77 27.37 16.71
C PRO A 237 -3.21 26.95 16.40
N VAL A 238 -3.43 26.40 15.21
CA VAL A 238 -4.72 25.89 14.74
C VAL A 238 -4.57 24.42 14.31
N ARG A 239 -5.68 23.66 14.34
CA ARG A 239 -5.69 22.31 13.81
C ARG A 239 -5.62 22.35 12.28
N VAL A 240 -4.79 21.49 11.69
CA VAL A 240 -4.61 21.44 10.23
C VAL A 240 -5.92 21.17 9.48
N GLY A 241 -6.84 20.39 10.05
CA GLY A 241 -8.17 20.16 9.46
C GLY A 241 -9.09 21.38 9.40
N GLY A 242 -8.75 22.49 10.08
CA GLY A 242 -9.50 23.76 10.02
C GLY A 242 -8.98 24.77 8.99
N LEU A 243 -7.86 24.48 8.33
CA LEU A 243 -7.23 25.36 7.35
C LEU A 243 -8.01 25.39 6.03
N ARG A 244 -8.05 26.56 5.40
CA ARG A 244 -8.70 26.80 4.11
C ARG A 244 -7.71 27.35 3.08
N PRO A 245 -7.94 27.10 1.79
CA PRO A 245 -7.17 27.77 0.73
C PRO A 245 -7.21 29.31 0.92
N GLY A 246 -6.03 29.94 0.79
CA GLY A 246 -5.83 31.39 1.03
C GLY A 246 -5.37 31.73 2.46
N ASP A 247 -5.43 30.81 3.43
CA ASP A 247 -4.87 31.04 4.77
C ASP A 247 -3.34 31.20 4.69
N ARG A 248 -2.78 32.05 5.57
CA ARG A 248 -1.32 32.25 5.67
C ARG A 248 -0.77 31.54 6.89
N LEU A 249 0.31 30.78 6.69
CA LEU A 249 0.93 29.98 7.72
C LEU A 249 2.40 30.36 7.88
N ARG A 250 2.88 30.32 9.12
CA ARG A 250 4.32 30.41 9.43
C ARG A 250 4.87 29.03 9.73
N ILE A 251 5.95 28.65 9.04
CA ILE A 251 6.65 27.38 9.20
C ILE A 251 8.04 27.67 9.74
N LEU A 252 8.33 27.20 10.94
CA LEU A 252 9.63 27.39 11.58
C LEU A 252 10.66 26.33 11.09
N PRO A 253 11.95 26.59 11.25
CA PRO A 253 12.98 25.58 11.04
C PRO A 253 12.75 24.35 11.94
N GLY A 254 12.80 23.16 11.35
CA GLY A 254 12.46 21.91 12.03
C GLY A 254 10.98 21.52 11.96
N ASP A 255 10.10 22.40 11.49
CA ASP A 255 8.68 22.09 11.31
C ASP A 255 8.43 21.38 9.96
N ARG A 256 7.45 20.47 9.97
CA ARG A 256 6.92 19.89 8.75
C ARG A 256 5.79 20.73 8.18
N LEU A 257 5.70 20.79 6.86
CA LEU A 257 4.65 21.49 6.15
C LEU A 257 3.29 20.80 6.40
N PRO A 258 2.31 21.51 6.95
CA PRO A 258 1.01 20.92 7.29
C PRO A 258 0.08 20.70 6.10
N VAL A 259 0.24 21.49 5.04
CA VAL A 259 -0.62 21.53 3.84
C VAL A 259 0.21 21.86 2.60
N ASP A 260 -0.37 21.65 1.42
CA ASP A 260 0.25 22.15 0.19
C ASP A 260 0.10 23.68 0.14
N GLY A 261 1.20 24.38 -0.10
CA GLY A 261 1.21 25.84 -0.08
C GLY A 261 2.24 26.45 -1.02
N LYS A 262 2.09 27.76 -1.23
CA LYS A 262 3.01 28.58 -2.01
C LYS A 262 3.79 29.51 -1.07
N VAL A 263 5.09 29.57 -1.22
CA VAL A 263 5.93 30.48 -0.44
C VAL A 263 5.62 31.92 -0.80
N ILE A 264 5.18 32.71 0.18
CA ILE A 264 4.89 34.16 0.02
C ILE A 264 6.00 35.03 0.62
N SER A 265 6.77 34.51 1.59
CA SER A 265 7.89 35.21 2.22
C SER A 265 8.92 34.21 2.74
N GLY A 266 10.20 34.60 2.68
CA GLY A 266 11.32 33.80 3.18
C GLY A 266 12.06 33.03 2.09
N CYS A 267 13.22 32.49 2.50
CA CYS A 267 14.07 31.60 1.68
C CYS A 267 14.65 30.53 2.61
N SER A 268 14.48 29.26 2.27
CA SER A 268 14.95 28.14 3.10
C SER A 268 15.26 26.91 2.24
N SER A 269 15.91 25.91 2.85
CA SER A 269 16.01 24.56 2.28
C SER A 269 14.91 23.66 2.85
N VAL A 270 14.21 22.94 1.99
CA VAL A 270 13.15 22.02 2.38
C VAL A 270 13.52 20.60 1.96
N ASP A 271 13.47 19.66 2.91
CA ASP A 271 13.66 18.24 2.66
C ASP A 271 12.31 17.60 2.33
N GLU A 272 12.15 17.19 1.09
CA GLU A 272 10.98 16.47 0.58
C GLU A 272 11.28 14.96 0.35
N SER A 273 12.40 14.44 0.89
CA SER A 273 12.85 13.06 0.67
C SER A 273 11.82 12.01 1.10
N GLY A 274 11.05 12.31 2.15
CA GLY A 274 9.95 11.44 2.61
C GLY A 274 8.80 11.28 1.63
N LEU A 275 8.66 12.18 0.64
CA LEU A 275 7.62 12.20 -0.38
C LEU A 275 8.15 11.82 -1.76
N THR A 276 9.27 12.41 -2.15
CA THR A 276 9.86 12.31 -3.50
C THR A 276 10.93 11.23 -3.59
N GLY A 277 11.53 10.84 -2.45
CA GLY A 277 12.70 9.95 -2.38
C GLY A 277 14.01 10.64 -2.75
N GLU A 278 14.00 11.94 -3.11
CA GLU A 278 15.21 12.69 -3.43
C GLU A 278 15.96 13.07 -2.14
N PRO A 279 17.22 12.63 -1.95
CA PRO A 279 17.93 12.84 -0.68
C PRO A 279 18.47 14.26 -0.49
N MET A 280 18.49 15.09 -1.54
CA MET A 280 19.02 16.46 -1.48
C MET A 280 17.91 17.45 -1.16
N PRO A 281 18.04 18.27 -0.09
CA PRO A 281 17.08 19.33 0.20
C PRO A 281 17.03 20.35 -0.94
N ARG A 282 15.81 20.78 -1.26
CA ARG A 282 15.56 21.77 -2.31
C ARG A 282 15.58 23.18 -1.72
N LEU A 283 16.40 24.07 -2.30
CA LEU A 283 16.33 25.50 -1.98
C LEU A 283 15.02 26.08 -2.52
N VAL A 284 14.25 26.75 -1.66
CA VAL A 284 12.96 27.33 -1.97
C VAL A 284 12.95 28.83 -1.71
N GLN A 285 12.33 29.56 -2.61
CA GLN A 285 12.20 31.02 -2.59
C GLN A 285 10.75 31.42 -2.80
N VAL A 286 10.46 32.70 -2.67
CA VAL A 286 9.12 33.26 -2.90
C VAL A 286 8.57 32.81 -4.25
N GLY A 287 7.35 32.31 -4.26
CA GLY A 287 6.68 31.76 -5.44
C GLY A 287 6.81 30.25 -5.62
N ALA A 288 7.69 29.56 -4.85
CA ALA A 288 7.81 28.11 -4.91
C ALA A 288 6.59 27.40 -4.31
N GLU A 289 6.11 26.36 -4.99
CA GLU A 289 5.07 25.46 -4.45
C GLU A 289 5.73 24.33 -3.67
N LEU A 290 5.15 24.03 -2.50
CA LEU A 290 5.60 23.01 -1.57
C LEU A 290 4.46 22.05 -1.21
N SER A 291 4.79 20.78 -1.02
CA SER A 291 3.85 19.75 -0.65
C SER A 291 3.79 19.51 0.86
N ALA A 292 2.61 19.18 1.37
CA ALA A 292 2.43 18.75 2.76
C ALA A 292 3.38 17.60 3.11
N GLY A 293 4.02 17.65 4.29
CA GLY A 293 4.94 16.62 4.77
C GLY A 293 6.42 16.93 4.58
N GLY A 294 6.80 17.91 3.73
CA GLY A 294 8.17 18.40 3.61
C GLY A 294 8.68 19.00 4.93
N LEU A 295 9.96 18.88 5.22
CA LEU A 295 10.61 19.38 6.44
C LEU A 295 11.37 20.68 6.14
N ASN A 296 11.02 21.78 6.78
CA ASN A 296 11.74 23.04 6.68
C ASN A 296 13.05 22.98 7.51
N LEU A 297 14.20 23.30 6.92
CA LEU A 297 15.49 23.07 7.57
C LEU A 297 16.14 24.33 8.15
N GLN A 298 16.13 25.47 7.44
CA GLN A 298 17.07 26.55 7.75
C GLN A 298 16.41 27.82 8.29
N SER A 299 15.44 28.38 7.58
CA SER A 299 14.87 29.70 7.90
C SER A 299 13.35 29.64 7.97
N PRO A 300 12.68 30.54 8.72
CA PRO A 300 11.23 30.64 8.72
C PRO A 300 10.69 30.93 7.31
N LEU A 301 9.61 30.24 6.96
CA LEU A 301 8.87 30.47 5.73
C LEU A 301 7.44 30.92 6.03
N GLU A 302 6.89 31.76 5.20
CA GLU A 302 5.46 32.05 5.18
C GLU A 302 4.85 31.44 3.92
N LEU A 303 3.80 30.68 4.13
CA LEU A 303 3.11 29.93 3.08
C LEU A 303 1.65 30.39 2.97
N GLU A 304 1.18 30.54 1.76
CA GLU A 304 -0.25 30.62 1.45
C GLU A 304 -0.76 29.21 1.14
N VAL A 305 -1.85 28.80 1.80
CA VAL A 305 -2.46 27.48 1.61
C VAL A 305 -3.06 27.40 0.21
N LEU A 306 -2.60 26.46 -0.60
CA LEU A 306 -3.18 26.16 -1.91
C LEU A 306 -4.23 25.06 -1.81
N ARG A 307 -3.91 23.99 -1.10
CA ARG A 307 -4.76 22.81 -0.92
C ARG A 307 -4.64 22.28 0.50
N SER A 308 -5.76 21.93 1.10
CA SER A 308 -5.82 21.40 2.47
C SER A 308 -6.66 20.13 2.55
N GLY A 309 -6.54 19.39 3.65
CA GLY A 309 -7.34 18.20 3.90
C GLY A 309 -7.15 17.10 2.84
N ALA A 310 -8.26 16.64 2.27
CA ALA A 310 -8.28 15.53 1.29
C ALA A 310 -7.60 15.86 -0.06
N ASP A 311 -7.50 17.14 -0.39
CA ASP A 311 -6.94 17.58 -1.68
C ASP A 311 -5.42 17.75 -1.66
N SER A 312 -4.77 17.58 -0.50
CA SER A 312 -3.31 17.66 -0.39
C SER A 312 -2.62 16.51 -1.12
N ALA A 313 -1.39 16.76 -1.61
CA ALA A 313 -0.58 15.74 -2.28
C ALA A 313 -0.36 14.52 -1.39
N LEU A 314 -0.11 14.74 -0.09
CA LEU A 314 0.06 13.67 0.89
C LEU A 314 -1.22 12.83 1.07
N ALA A 315 -2.40 13.48 1.13
CA ALA A 315 -3.67 12.76 1.26
C ALA A 315 -3.94 11.88 0.03
N ARG A 316 -3.66 12.39 -1.18
CA ARG A 316 -3.75 11.61 -2.43
C ARG A 316 -2.78 10.43 -2.47
N LEU A 317 -1.56 10.59 -1.98
CA LEU A 317 -0.60 9.49 -1.84
C LEU A 317 -1.11 8.42 -0.89
N ILE A 318 -1.63 8.81 0.28
CA ILE A 318 -2.22 7.87 1.24
C ILE A 318 -3.41 7.14 0.62
N GLU A 319 -4.29 7.84 -0.10
CA GLU A 319 -5.42 7.23 -0.81
C GLU A 319 -4.97 6.23 -1.88
N LEU A 320 -3.96 6.59 -2.70
CA LEU A 320 -3.37 5.68 -3.69
C LEU A 320 -2.81 4.42 -3.05
N VAL A 321 -2.10 4.55 -1.92
CA VAL A 321 -1.56 3.39 -1.18
C VAL A 321 -2.69 2.55 -0.57
N GLN A 322 -3.74 3.18 -0.05
CA GLN A 322 -4.92 2.46 0.47
C GLN A 322 -5.67 1.71 -0.64
N ARG A 323 -5.90 2.35 -1.79
CA ARG A 323 -6.48 1.68 -2.98
C ARG A 323 -5.61 0.52 -3.43
N ALA A 324 -4.30 0.72 -3.46
CA ALA A 324 -3.34 -0.30 -3.81
C ALA A 324 -3.40 -1.49 -2.85
N GLN A 325 -3.53 -1.25 -1.55
CA GLN A 325 -3.70 -2.31 -0.55
C GLN A 325 -5.07 -2.98 -0.62
N ALA A 326 -6.09 -2.29 -1.15
CA ALA A 326 -7.43 -2.87 -1.33
C ALA A 326 -7.49 -3.84 -2.52
N SER A 327 -6.61 -3.72 -3.53
CA SER A 327 -6.59 -4.62 -4.68
C SER A 327 -6.05 -6.01 -4.29
N LYS A 328 -6.72 -7.07 -4.75
CA LYS A 328 -6.28 -8.45 -4.54
C LYS A 328 -5.29 -8.88 -5.60
N ALA A 329 -4.20 -9.52 -5.18
CA ALA A 329 -3.35 -10.24 -6.13
C ALA A 329 -4.07 -11.46 -6.71
N PRO A 330 -3.85 -11.82 -7.99
CA PRO A 330 -4.43 -13.01 -8.62
C PRO A 330 -4.17 -14.30 -7.83
N ILE A 331 -2.99 -14.44 -7.25
CA ILE A 331 -2.64 -15.58 -6.39
C ILE A 331 -3.50 -15.66 -5.13
N GLN A 332 -3.90 -14.52 -4.56
CA GLN A 332 -4.78 -14.48 -3.41
C GLN A 332 -6.19 -14.95 -3.79
N ALA A 333 -6.73 -14.49 -4.92
CA ALA A 333 -8.03 -14.94 -5.43
C ALA A 333 -8.04 -16.45 -5.75
N LEU A 334 -6.89 -17.00 -6.21
CA LEU A 334 -6.71 -18.43 -6.41
C LEU A 334 -6.73 -19.18 -5.09
N ALA A 335 -5.99 -18.70 -4.08
CA ALA A 335 -5.94 -19.31 -2.75
C ALA A 335 -7.33 -19.32 -2.08
N ASP A 336 -8.09 -18.22 -2.17
CA ASP A 336 -9.44 -18.11 -1.62
C ASP A 336 -10.41 -19.13 -2.28
N ARG A 337 -10.34 -19.30 -3.60
CA ARG A 337 -11.14 -20.31 -4.32
C ARG A 337 -10.82 -21.73 -3.89
N TRP A 338 -9.53 -22.04 -3.74
CA TRP A 338 -9.10 -23.36 -3.27
C TRP A 338 -9.50 -23.61 -1.80
N ALA A 339 -9.38 -22.61 -0.94
CA ALA A 339 -9.83 -22.71 0.45
C ALA A 339 -11.32 -23.02 0.56
N GLY A 340 -12.16 -22.37 -0.26
CA GLY A 340 -13.60 -22.66 -0.31
C GLY A 340 -13.90 -24.09 -0.79
N ARG A 341 -13.24 -24.58 -1.85
CA ARG A 341 -13.39 -25.96 -2.33
C ARG A 341 -12.91 -26.97 -1.30
N PHE A 342 -11.78 -26.70 -0.68
CA PHE A 342 -11.20 -27.54 0.36
C PHE A 342 -12.17 -27.70 1.55
N THR A 343 -12.83 -26.63 1.96
CA THR A 343 -13.84 -26.69 3.03
C THR A 343 -14.98 -27.65 2.70
N TRP A 344 -15.47 -27.65 1.46
CA TRP A 344 -16.50 -28.62 1.01
C TRP A 344 -15.97 -30.05 0.98
N ILE A 345 -14.72 -30.24 0.55
CA ILE A 345 -14.06 -31.58 0.54
C ILE A 345 -13.95 -32.10 1.97
N VAL A 346 -13.53 -31.26 2.92
CA VAL A 346 -13.41 -31.65 4.34
C VAL A 346 -14.77 -31.99 4.95
N LEU A 347 -15.81 -31.22 4.65
CA LEU A 347 -17.19 -31.53 5.09
C LEU A 347 -17.65 -32.88 4.55
N ALA A 348 -17.41 -33.14 3.27
CA ALA A 348 -17.75 -34.43 2.66
C ALA A 348 -16.94 -35.58 3.28
N LEU A 349 -15.65 -35.36 3.52
CA LEU A 349 -14.78 -36.37 4.13
C LEU A 349 -15.19 -36.67 5.58
N ALA A 350 -15.54 -35.64 6.36
CA ALA A 350 -16.04 -35.81 7.71
C ALA A 350 -17.37 -36.60 7.73
N ALA A 351 -18.30 -36.29 6.81
CA ALA A 351 -19.55 -37.06 6.65
C ALA A 351 -19.29 -38.51 6.23
N LEU A 352 -18.37 -38.75 5.29
CA LEU A 352 -17.96 -40.10 4.89
C LEU A 352 -17.27 -40.86 6.03
N THR A 353 -16.42 -40.21 6.81
CA THR A 353 -15.80 -40.79 8.00
C THR A 353 -16.84 -41.19 9.01
N PHE A 354 -17.81 -40.31 9.26
CA PHE A 354 -18.95 -40.64 10.16
C PHE A 354 -19.71 -41.84 9.67
N LEU A 355 -20.16 -41.86 8.40
CA LEU A 355 -20.95 -42.95 7.82
C LEU A 355 -20.18 -44.28 7.79
N PHE A 356 -18.90 -44.22 7.39
CA PHE A 356 -18.05 -45.42 7.35
C PHE A 356 -17.91 -46.06 8.72
N TRP A 357 -17.56 -45.30 9.75
CA TRP A 357 -17.35 -45.83 11.09
C TRP A 357 -18.67 -46.25 11.75
N TRP A 358 -19.74 -45.54 11.45
CA TRP A 358 -21.08 -45.92 11.98
C TRP A 358 -21.62 -47.22 11.38
N LEU A 359 -21.50 -47.38 10.06
CA LEU A 359 -22.16 -48.51 9.35
C LEU A 359 -21.23 -49.73 9.18
N VAL A 360 -19.96 -49.52 8.94
CA VAL A 360 -19.00 -50.56 8.47
C VAL A 360 -17.80 -50.68 9.40
N GLY A 361 -17.13 -49.60 9.75
CA GLY A 361 -15.84 -49.59 10.42
C GLY A 361 -15.88 -50.27 11.78
N THR A 362 -16.91 -50.06 12.58
CA THR A 362 -17.07 -50.69 13.88
C THR A 362 -17.40 -52.19 13.78
N GLN A 363 -17.96 -52.67 12.66
CA GLN A 363 -18.19 -54.09 12.40
C GLN A 363 -16.91 -54.78 11.93
N LEU A 364 -16.12 -54.14 11.08
CA LEU A 364 -14.87 -54.69 10.58
C LEU A 364 -13.73 -54.65 11.63
N PHE A 365 -13.70 -53.63 12.47
CA PHE A 365 -12.66 -53.38 13.47
C PHE A 365 -13.27 -53.19 14.88
N PRO A 366 -13.86 -54.24 15.48
CA PRO A 366 -14.49 -54.13 16.81
C PRO A 366 -13.47 -53.76 17.91
N GLU A 367 -12.22 -54.10 17.72
CA GLU A 367 -11.10 -53.80 18.65
C GLU A 367 -10.95 -52.28 18.90
N VAL A 368 -11.29 -51.41 17.93
CA VAL A 368 -11.21 -49.96 18.06
C VAL A 368 -12.18 -49.44 19.11
N LEU A 369 -13.35 -50.10 19.28
CA LEU A 369 -14.31 -49.76 20.33
C LEU A 369 -13.75 -50.02 21.73
N HIS A 370 -12.90 -51.02 21.86
CA HIS A 370 -12.28 -51.42 23.14
C HIS A 370 -10.92 -50.72 23.37
N GLY A 371 -10.14 -50.44 22.30
CA GLY A 371 -8.79 -49.88 22.36
C GLY A 371 -8.72 -48.40 22.77
N LEU A 372 -9.73 -47.63 22.46
CA LEU A 372 -9.81 -46.19 22.86
C LEU A 372 -10.08 -45.99 24.35
N SER A 373 -10.45 -47.05 25.09
CA SER A 373 -10.60 -46.99 26.55
C SER A 373 -9.26 -46.95 27.31
N HIS A 374 -8.11 -47.21 26.63
CA HIS A 374 -6.77 -47.25 27.24
C HIS A 374 -5.87 -46.04 26.88
N GLY A 375 -6.34 -45.15 26.02
CA GLY A 375 -5.59 -43.96 25.63
C GLY A 375 -5.97 -42.71 26.44
N HIS A 376 -5.16 -42.40 27.46
CA HIS A 376 -5.03 -41.09 28.12
C HIS A 376 -6.31 -40.53 28.80
N GLY A 377 -6.46 -40.88 30.04
CA GLY A 377 -7.33 -40.21 31.00
C GLY A 377 -8.32 -41.12 31.66
N HIS A 378 -8.01 -41.50 32.90
CA HIS A 378 -8.94 -42.17 33.85
C HIS A 378 -10.13 -41.27 34.20
N HIS A 379 -10.95 -40.92 33.23
CA HIS A 379 -12.29 -40.45 33.56
C HIS A 379 -13.12 -41.70 33.85
N ARG A 380 -13.28 -42.03 35.12
CA ARG A 380 -14.34 -42.86 35.59
C ARG A 380 -15.67 -42.27 35.09
N SER A 381 -16.09 -42.71 33.91
CA SER A 381 -17.46 -42.46 33.44
C SER A 381 -18.39 -43.04 34.50
N LEU A 382 -19.30 -42.23 35.01
CA LEU A 382 -20.50 -42.71 35.67
C LEU A 382 -21.31 -43.57 34.66
N GLY A 383 -20.95 -44.84 34.56
CA GLY A 383 -21.47 -45.79 33.61
C GLY A 383 -20.36 -46.33 32.74
N ALA A 384 -19.93 -47.59 32.98
CA ALA A 384 -19.10 -48.39 32.09
C ALA A 384 -19.87 -48.60 30.75
N GLY A 385 -20.01 -47.56 29.97
CA GLY A 385 -20.64 -47.63 28.65
C GLY A 385 -19.54 -47.95 27.63
N ALA A 386 -19.65 -49.10 26.99
CA ALA A 386 -18.97 -49.40 25.76
C ALA A 386 -19.16 -48.21 24.81
N ASN A 387 -18.05 -47.67 24.21
CA ASN A 387 -18.15 -46.66 23.17
C ASN A 387 -19.15 -47.13 22.11
N THR A 388 -20.26 -46.42 21.95
CA THR A 388 -21.23 -46.82 20.92
C THR A 388 -20.63 -46.55 19.54
N PRO A 389 -20.95 -47.32 18.50
CA PRO A 389 -20.54 -47.07 17.13
C PRO A 389 -20.75 -45.63 16.68
N VAL A 390 -21.88 -45.04 17.07
CA VAL A 390 -22.24 -43.64 16.76
C VAL A 390 -21.33 -42.65 17.49
N GLY A 391 -21.01 -42.90 18.76
CA GLY A 391 -20.13 -42.04 19.56
C GLY A 391 -18.70 -41.98 18.96
N LEU A 392 -18.14 -43.17 18.61
CA LEU A 392 -16.85 -43.27 17.95
C LEU A 392 -16.84 -42.57 16.57
N ALA A 393 -17.85 -42.85 15.74
CA ALA A 393 -17.99 -42.25 14.42
C ALA A 393 -18.04 -40.72 14.49
N LEU A 394 -18.79 -40.17 15.46
CA LEU A 394 -18.92 -38.74 15.68
C LEU A 394 -17.59 -38.12 16.14
N GLN A 395 -16.87 -38.76 17.07
CA GLN A 395 -15.55 -38.32 17.53
C GLN A 395 -14.55 -38.23 16.37
N LEU A 396 -14.49 -39.28 15.54
CA LEU A 396 -13.56 -39.29 14.40
C LEU A 396 -13.95 -38.25 13.32
N ALA A 397 -15.25 -38.05 13.07
CA ALA A 397 -15.71 -37.01 12.16
C ALA A 397 -15.37 -35.60 12.67
N ILE A 398 -15.55 -35.34 13.98
CA ILE A 398 -15.14 -34.07 14.61
C ILE A 398 -13.64 -33.86 14.49
N ALA A 399 -12.83 -34.90 14.73
CA ALA A 399 -11.38 -34.83 14.57
C ALA A 399 -10.98 -34.42 13.15
N VAL A 400 -11.63 -34.99 12.10
CA VAL A 400 -11.42 -34.59 10.71
C VAL A 400 -11.74 -33.12 10.49
N LEU A 401 -12.87 -32.62 10.99
CA LEU A 401 -13.27 -31.20 10.84
C LEU A 401 -12.25 -30.25 11.46
N VAL A 402 -11.71 -30.61 12.61
CA VAL A 402 -10.79 -29.76 13.38
C VAL A 402 -9.38 -29.78 12.79
N VAL A 403 -8.83 -30.95 12.52
CA VAL A 403 -7.44 -31.11 12.04
C VAL A 403 -7.28 -30.54 10.63
N ALA A 404 -8.31 -30.64 9.79
CA ALA A 404 -8.26 -30.20 8.41
C ALA A 404 -8.46 -28.67 8.22
N CYS A 405 -8.33 -27.85 9.27
CA CYS A 405 -8.47 -26.40 9.14
C CYS A 405 -7.35 -25.79 8.29
N PRO A 406 -7.61 -25.16 7.12
CA PRO A 406 -6.58 -24.54 6.29
C PRO A 406 -6.26 -23.10 6.76
N CYS A 407 -6.05 -22.91 8.06
CA CYS A 407 -5.93 -21.59 8.68
C CYS A 407 -4.76 -20.77 8.10
N ALA A 408 -3.62 -21.42 7.78
CA ALA A 408 -2.44 -20.76 7.23
C ALA A 408 -2.61 -20.35 5.76
N LEU A 409 -3.41 -21.07 4.98
CA LEU A 409 -3.57 -20.82 3.54
C LEU A 409 -4.17 -19.43 3.27
N GLY A 410 -5.20 -19.04 4.03
CA GLY A 410 -5.85 -17.74 3.88
C GLY A 410 -5.01 -16.54 4.31
N LEU A 411 -3.91 -16.77 5.05
CA LEU A 411 -3.06 -15.72 5.61
C LEU A 411 -1.71 -15.55 4.92
N ALA A 412 -1.16 -16.61 4.36
CA ALA A 412 0.19 -16.63 3.82
C ALA A 412 0.41 -15.53 2.76
N THR A 413 -0.45 -15.48 1.75
CA THR A 413 -0.34 -14.53 0.64
C THR A 413 -0.60 -13.07 1.06
N PRO A 414 -1.71 -12.72 1.74
CA PRO A 414 -1.93 -11.34 2.18
C PRO A 414 -0.82 -10.81 3.09
N THR A 415 -0.31 -11.64 3.99
CA THR A 415 0.79 -11.24 4.89
C THR A 415 2.09 -10.99 4.12
N ALA A 416 2.45 -11.87 3.18
CA ALA A 416 3.64 -11.71 2.35
C ALA A 416 3.58 -10.42 1.52
N ILE A 417 2.43 -10.14 0.87
CA ILE A 417 2.21 -8.92 0.07
C ILE A 417 2.29 -7.68 0.97
N SER A 418 1.65 -7.70 2.14
CA SER A 418 1.64 -6.56 3.05
C SER A 418 3.05 -6.24 3.58
N VAL A 419 3.84 -7.27 3.95
CA VAL A 419 5.24 -7.09 4.38
C VAL A 419 6.09 -6.55 3.25
N ALA A 420 5.95 -7.10 2.04
CA ALA A 420 6.73 -6.68 0.88
C ALA A 420 6.42 -5.24 0.47
N THR A 421 5.13 -4.87 0.37
CA THR A 421 4.70 -3.50 0.04
C THR A 421 5.08 -2.51 1.14
N GLY A 422 4.96 -2.91 2.42
CA GLY A 422 5.37 -2.07 3.54
C GLY A 422 6.88 -1.81 3.56
N ARG A 423 7.71 -2.83 3.25
CA ARG A 423 9.16 -2.65 3.11
C ARG A 423 9.51 -1.78 1.91
N ALA A 424 8.84 -1.97 0.78
CA ALA A 424 9.04 -1.17 -0.43
C ALA A 424 8.70 0.30 -0.18
N ALA A 425 7.59 0.60 0.50
CA ALA A 425 7.18 1.95 0.85
C ALA A 425 8.24 2.69 1.72
N ARG A 426 8.90 1.99 2.66
CA ARG A 426 10.02 2.54 3.44
C ARG A 426 11.26 2.87 2.59
N LEU A 427 11.38 2.27 1.42
CA LEU A 427 12.44 2.54 0.44
C LEU A 427 12.01 3.57 -0.61
N GLY A 428 10.86 4.22 -0.44
CA GLY A 428 10.28 5.15 -1.40
C GLY A 428 9.62 4.47 -2.62
N LEU A 429 9.45 3.15 -2.60
CA LEU A 429 8.84 2.38 -3.70
C LEU A 429 7.37 2.10 -3.40
N LEU A 430 6.46 2.74 -4.13
CA LEU A 430 5.02 2.58 -3.95
C LEU A 430 4.46 1.61 -5.02
N PHE A 431 3.97 0.46 -4.56
CA PHE A 431 3.26 -0.50 -5.42
C PHE A 431 1.77 -0.18 -5.46
N ARG A 432 1.18 -0.13 -6.64
CA ARG A 432 -0.27 0.09 -6.84
C ARG A 432 -1.07 -1.21 -6.72
N GLY A 433 -0.77 -2.02 -5.71
CA GLY A 433 -1.49 -3.25 -5.40
C GLY A 433 -0.65 -4.52 -5.39
N GLY A 434 -1.23 -5.59 -4.82
CA GLY A 434 -0.60 -6.90 -4.78
C GLY A 434 -0.43 -7.54 -6.15
N GLU A 435 -1.30 -7.21 -7.10
CA GLU A 435 -1.21 -7.64 -8.50
C GLU A 435 0.08 -7.12 -9.14
N VAL A 436 0.36 -5.81 -9.01
CA VAL A 436 1.58 -5.20 -9.57
C VAL A 436 2.83 -5.83 -8.98
N LEU A 437 2.83 -6.15 -7.67
CA LEU A 437 3.94 -6.84 -7.03
C LEU A 437 4.14 -8.25 -7.61
N GLN A 438 3.05 -8.98 -7.88
CA GLN A 438 3.11 -10.30 -8.49
C GLN A 438 3.62 -10.23 -9.94
N VAL A 439 3.08 -9.31 -10.76
CA VAL A 439 3.52 -9.10 -12.15
C VAL A 439 4.98 -8.65 -12.20
N ALA A 440 5.43 -7.81 -11.25
CA ALA A 440 6.81 -7.38 -11.18
C ALA A 440 7.81 -8.55 -11.01
N ALA A 441 7.38 -9.65 -10.38
CA ALA A 441 8.20 -10.86 -10.26
C ALA A 441 8.34 -11.65 -11.58
N GLU A 442 7.45 -11.43 -12.54
CA GLU A 442 7.43 -12.11 -13.86
C GLU A 442 8.09 -11.29 -14.96
N VAL A 443 8.52 -10.05 -14.65
CA VAL A 443 9.20 -9.15 -15.61
C VAL A 443 10.46 -9.81 -16.14
N ARG A 444 10.60 -9.83 -17.46
CA ARG A 444 11.79 -10.35 -18.18
C ARG A 444 12.57 -9.28 -18.90
N THR A 445 11.90 -8.18 -19.24
CA THR A 445 12.51 -7.06 -19.97
C THR A 445 12.24 -5.76 -19.24
N VAL A 446 13.29 -4.93 -19.10
CA VAL A 446 13.22 -3.60 -18.50
C VAL A 446 13.56 -2.58 -19.56
N LEU A 447 12.65 -1.65 -19.81
CA LEU A 447 12.85 -0.52 -20.70
C LEU A 447 13.08 0.74 -19.86
N PHE A 448 14.20 1.39 -20.10
CA PHE A 448 14.54 2.65 -19.42
C PHE A 448 14.18 3.84 -20.31
N ASP A 449 13.54 4.84 -19.73
CA ASP A 449 13.58 6.18 -20.29
C ASP A 449 14.98 6.76 -20.15
N LYS A 450 15.46 7.47 -21.19
CA LYS A 450 16.80 8.08 -21.19
C LYS A 450 16.85 9.25 -20.22
N THR A 451 16.04 10.27 -20.51
CA THR A 451 16.18 11.60 -19.88
C THR A 451 15.55 11.65 -18.50
N GLY A 452 16.31 12.02 -17.47
CA GLY A 452 15.84 12.08 -16.08
C GLY A 452 15.77 10.72 -15.37
N THR A 453 15.89 9.59 -16.09
CA THR A 453 15.92 8.23 -15.53
C THR A 453 17.35 7.67 -15.51
N LEU A 454 17.98 7.45 -16.67
CA LEU A 454 19.38 7.06 -16.77
C LEU A 454 20.32 8.25 -16.62
N THR A 455 19.87 9.42 -17.04
CA THR A 455 20.56 10.69 -16.90
C THR A 455 19.98 11.52 -15.76
N ARG A 456 20.66 12.62 -15.41
CA ARG A 456 20.23 13.52 -14.33
C ARG A 456 19.02 14.39 -14.69
N GLY A 457 18.65 14.47 -15.98
CA GLY A 457 17.61 15.37 -16.49
C GLY A 457 17.99 16.85 -16.39
N ARG A 458 19.27 17.13 -16.18
CA ARG A 458 19.84 18.48 -16.06
C ARG A 458 21.06 18.57 -16.97
N PRO A 459 20.86 19.01 -18.21
CA PRO A 459 21.98 19.17 -19.15
C PRO A 459 23.00 20.20 -18.62
N LEU A 460 24.27 19.98 -18.91
CA LEU A 460 25.37 20.85 -18.55
C LEU A 460 26.22 21.17 -19.80
N VAL A 461 26.77 22.35 -19.86
CA VAL A 461 27.74 22.72 -20.89
C VAL A 461 29.06 22.00 -20.61
N GLU A 462 29.45 21.10 -21.51
CA GLU A 462 30.62 20.23 -21.33
C GLU A 462 31.85 20.82 -22.04
N ALA A 463 31.66 21.35 -23.24
CA ALA A 463 32.73 21.95 -24.04
C ALA A 463 32.22 23.15 -24.87
N CYS A 464 33.11 24.06 -25.17
CA CYS A 464 32.87 25.18 -26.06
C CYS A 464 34.00 25.22 -27.11
N LEU A 465 33.64 25.49 -28.36
CA LEU A 465 34.59 25.74 -29.46
C LEU A 465 34.37 27.14 -30.00
N SER A 466 35.31 28.02 -29.82
CA SER A 466 35.28 29.36 -30.42
C SER A 466 35.95 29.34 -31.78
N LEU A 467 35.29 29.89 -32.81
CA LEU A 467 35.74 29.89 -34.20
C LEU A 467 36.01 31.29 -34.73
N ALA A 468 35.62 32.33 -34.01
CA ALA A 468 35.88 33.73 -34.38
C ALA A 468 37.19 34.24 -33.77
N ASP A 469 38.03 34.88 -34.58
CA ASP A 469 39.29 35.45 -34.13
C ASP A 469 39.08 36.46 -33.00
N GLY A 470 39.82 36.25 -31.89
CA GLY A 470 39.74 37.11 -30.70
C GLY A 470 38.54 36.87 -29.79
N LEU A 471 37.63 35.93 -30.11
CA LEU A 471 36.51 35.54 -29.25
C LEU A 471 36.91 34.35 -28.38
N GLY A 472 37.09 34.56 -27.08
CA GLY A 472 37.36 33.46 -26.16
C GLY A 472 36.10 32.63 -25.86
N GLU A 473 36.28 31.37 -25.45
CA GLU A 473 35.18 30.46 -25.07
C GLU A 473 34.25 31.04 -23.98
N GLN A 474 34.84 31.79 -23.02
CA GLN A 474 34.04 32.45 -21.97
C GLN A 474 33.09 33.51 -22.54
N ARG A 475 33.58 34.27 -23.55
CA ARG A 475 32.74 35.29 -24.20
C ARG A 475 31.65 34.64 -25.07
N LEU A 476 31.97 33.55 -25.75
CA LEU A 476 30.99 32.75 -26.51
C LEU A 476 29.87 32.23 -25.59
N LEU A 477 30.23 31.66 -24.44
CA LEU A 477 29.27 31.19 -23.44
C LEU A 477 28.43 32.34 -22.86
N GLN A 478 29.05 33.47 -22.55
CA GLN A 478 28.38 34.67 -22.07
C GLN A 478 27.33 35.17 -23.07
N LEU A 479 27.66 35.25 -24.33
CA LEU A 479 26.72 35.66 -25.40
C LEU A 479 25.58 34.69 -25.55
N ALA A 480 25.87 33.38 -25.56
CA ALA A 480 24.85 32.32 -25.64
C ALA A 480 23.88 32.34 -24.45
N ALA A 481 24.42 32.47 -23.23
CA ALA A 481 23.63 32.59 -22.02
C ALA A 481 22.77 33.86 -21.98
N SER A 482 23.33 34.99 -22.46
CA SER A 482 22.59 36.25 -22.53
C SER A 482 21.41 36.19 -23.51
N LEU A 483 21.56 35.47 -24.61
CA LEU A 483 20.48 35.28 -25.58
C LEU A 483 19.33 34.42 -25.01
N GLU A 484 19.65 33.44 -24.19
CA GLU A 484 18.71 32.47 -23.59
C GLU A 484 18.12 32.94 -22.25
N GLN A 485 18.46 34.15 -21.74
CA GLN A 485 18.03 34.60 -20.41
C GLN A 485 16.50 34.69 -20.21
N HIS A 486 15.72 34.75 -21.28
CA HIS A 486 14.27 34.83 -21.25
C HIS A 486 13.58 33.50 -21.60
N THR A 487 14.33 32.43 -21.86
CA THR A 487 13.84 31.14 -22.31
C THR A 487 13.79 30.15 -21.14
N ARG A 488 12.72 29.30 -21.06
CA ARG A 488 12.59 28.27 -20.04
C ARG A 488 13.00 26.87 -20.52
N HIS A 489 13.74 26.80 -21.62
CA HIS A 489 14.16 25.51 -22.18
C HIS A 489 15.28 24.88 -21.32
N PRO A 490 15.35 23.52 -21.18
CA PRO A 490 16.44 22.88 -20.43
C PRO A 490 17.87 23.26 -20.90
N LEU A 491 18.06 23.47 -22.19
CA LEU A 491 19.35 23.94 -22.77
C LEU A 491 19.68 25.37 -22.33
N ALA A 492 18.67 26.26 -22.25
CA ALA A 492 18.86 27.62 -21.75
C ALA A 492 19.34 27.60 -20.30
N TRP A 493 18.72 26.74 -19.47
CA TRP A 493 19.13 26.58 -18.08
C TRP A 493 20.59 26.12 -17.97
N ALA A 494 21.05 25.20 -18.84
CA ALA A 494 22.44 24.72 -18.86
C ALA A 494 23.43 25.84 -19.16
N LEU A 495 23.12 26.72 -20.14
CA LEU A 495 23.95 27.85 -20.52
C LEU A 495 23.99 28.90 -19.40
N LEU A 496 22.84 29.23 -18.81
CA LEU A 496 22.76 30.20 -17.72
C LEU A 496 23.54 29.71 -16.48
N GLN A 497 23.39 28.46 -16.09
CA GLN A 497 24.14 27.88 -14.99
C GLN A 497 25.65 27.85 -15.25
N ALA A 498 26.04 27.51 -16.47
CA ALA A 498 27.46 27.50 -16.84
C ALA A 498 28.07 28.92 -16.83
N ALA A 499 27.31 29.94 -17.23
CA ALA A 499 27.73 31.34 -17.14
C ALA A 499 27.83 31.79 -15.68
N GLU A 500 26.83 31.52 -14.86
CA GLU A 500 26.82 31.84 -13.43
C GLU A 500 27.99 31.19 -12.68
N SER A 501 28.23 29.89 -12.90
CA SER A 501 29.31 29.14 -12.25
C SER A 501 30.73 29.67 -12.60
N ARG A 502 30.86 30.32 -13.76
CA ARG A 502 32.11 30.96 -14.22
C ARG A 502 32.16 32.46 -13.90
N GLY A 503 31.16 32.99 -13.19
CA GLY A 503 31.10 34.41 -12.81
C GLY A 503 30.94 35.38 -13.99
N LEU A 504 30.31 34.91 -15.08
CA LEU A 504 30.12 35.73 -16.29
C LEU A 504 28.81 36.54 -16.16
N PRO A 505 28.84 37.87 -16.11
CA PRO A 505 27.63 38.69 -16.05
C PRO A 505 26.86 38.59 -17.36
N LEU A 506 25.53 38.46 -17.28
CA LEU A 506 24.66 38.45 -18.46
C LEU A 506 24.58 39.86 -19.07
N LEU A 507 24.62 39.92 -20.40
CA LEU A 507 24.45 41.13 -21.17
C LEU A 507 22.97 41.39 -21.44
N ALA A 508 22.60 42.65 -21.61
CA ALA A 508 21.25 43.01 -21.99
C ALA A 508 20.91 42.42 -23.37
N CYS A 509 19.74 41.76 -23.46
CA CYS A 509 19.25 41.23 -24.72
C CYS A 509 17.89 41.86 -25.04
N SER A 510 17.75 42.36 -26.25
CA SER A 510 16.51 42.95 -26.77
C SER A 510 16.03 42.20 -28.01
N ALA A 511 14.72 42.32 -28.28
CA ALA A 511 14.09 41.66 -29.42
C ALA A 511 14.34 40.14 -29.50
N SER A 512 14.38 39.48 -28.33
CA SER A 512 14.54 38.01 -28.28
C SER A 512 13.29 37.32 -28.80
N SER A 513 13.49 36.36 -29.74
CA SER A 513 12.45 35.53 -30.31
C SER A 513 12.85 34.06 -30.31
N THR A 514 12.01 33.18 -29.83
CA THR A 514 12.24 31.73 -29.86
C THR A 514 11.55 31.12 -31.08
N ILE A 515 12.28 30.39 -31.90
CA ILE A 515 11.79 29.68 -33.08
C ILE A 515 11.70 28.20 -32.72
N ALA A 516 10.46 27.69 -32.63
CA ALA A 516 10.21 26.32 -32.21
C ALA A 516 10.97 25.30 -33.08
N GLY A 517 11.70 24.40 -32.45
CA GLY A 517 12.48 23.35 -33.13
C GLY A 517 13.76 23.82 -33.80
N ALA A 518 14.11 25.10 -33.72
CA ALA A 518 15.28 25.68 -34.39
C ALA A 518 16.27 26.35 -33.44
N GLY A 519 15.85 27.35 -32.66
CA GLY A 519 16.70 28.06 -31.77
C GLY A 519 16.13 29.41 -31.30
N VAL A 520 17.01 30.29 -30.84
CA VAL A 520 16.67 31.61 -30.35
C VAL A 520 17.47 32.68 -31.12
N GLU A 521 16.85 33.80 -31.45
CA GLU A 521 17.50 34.95 -32.03
C GLU A 521 17.19 36.22 -31.23
N GLY A 522 18.13 37.18 -31.23
CA GLY A 522 17.97 38.45 -30.51
C GLY A 522 19.16 39.36 -30.67
N LYS A 523 19.01 40.60 -30.21
CA LYS A 523 20.10 41.58 -30.17
C LYS A 523 20.74 41.61 -28.78
N VAL A 524 22.00 41.21 -28.70
CA VAL A 524 22.76 41.21 -27.45
C VAL A 524 23.61 42.51 -27.40
N GLU A 525 23.69 43.12 -26.23
CA GLU A 525 24.46 44.34 -26.00
C GLU A 525 25.92 44.17 -26.43
N GLY A 526 26.43 45.14 -27.18
CA GLY A 526 27.79 45.11 -27.74
C GLY A 526 27.93 44.31 -29.05
N MET A 527 26.83 43.81 -29.61
CA MET A 527 26.77 43.14 -30.92
C MET A 527 25.91 43.96 -31.90
N GLU A 528 26.52 44.35 -33.05
CA GLU A 528 25.83 45.20 -34.02
C GLU A 528 24.69 44.50 -34.78
N GLN A 529 24.89 43.23 -35.08
CA GLN A 529 23.93 42.41 -35.83
C GLN A 529 23.17 41.46 -34.94
N LEU A 530 22.13 40.81 -35.49
CA LEU A 530 21.31 39.84 -34.83
C LEU A 530 22.14 38.59 -34.46
N CYS A 531 22.10 38.21 -33.19
CA CYS A 531 22.67 36.95 -32.71
C CYS A 531 21.67 35.84 -32.84
N ARG A 532 22.10 34.64 -33.22
CA ARG A 532 21.30 33.42 -33.33
C ARG A 532 22.01 32.28 -32.61
N LEU A 533 21.27 31.53 -31.85
CA LEU A 533 21.72 30.32 -31.16
C LEU A 533 20.73 29.17 -31.44
N GLY A 534 21.24 28.07 -31.98
CA GLY A 534 20.37 26.93 -32.32
C GLY A 534 21.11 25.80 -33.00
N SER A 535 20.40 24.96 -33.75
CA SER A 535 21.03 23.88 -34.53
C SER A 535 21.85 24.45 -35.69
N LEU A 536 22.97 23.81 -36.02
CA LEU A 536 23.82 24.25 -37.13
C LEU A 536 23.06 24.25 -38.46
N ASN A 537 22.21 23.22 -38.69
CA ASN A 537 21.36 23.13 -39.89
C ASN A 537 20.41 24.33 -40.03
N TRP A 538 19.84 24.82 -38.90
CA TRP A 538 19.01 26.01 -38.95
C TRP A 538 19.81 27.25 -39.28
N LEU A 539 21.04 27.41 -38.72
CA LEU A 539 21.91 28.54 -39.02
C LEU A 539 22.36 28.54 -40.51
N GLU A 540 22.61 27.37 -41.10
CA GLU A 540 22.86 27.22 -42.54
C GLU A 540 21.69 27.74 -43.40
N GLN A 541 20.47 27.43 -43.01
CA GLN A 541 19.29 27.96 -43.69
C GLN A 541 19.16 29.49 -43.55
N GLN A 542 19.76 30.08 -42.51
CA GLN A 542 19.84 31.52 -42.34
C GLN A 542 21.05 32.14 -43.05
N GLY A 543 21.78 31.37 -43.86
CA GLY A 543 22.91 31.82 -44.66
C GLY A 543 24.26 31.88 -43.92
N VAL A 544 24.39 31.18 -42.81
CA VAL A 544 25.66 30.98 -42.12
C VAL A 544 26.40 29.82 -42.78
N VAL A 545 27.65 30.03 -43.19
CA VAL A 545 28.46 28.96 -43.80
C VAL A 545 29.28 28.29 -42.69
N PRO A 546 29.07 26.99 -42.43
CA PRO A 546 29.83 26.27 -41.42
C PRO A 546 31.28 26.03 -41.89
N LEU A 547 32.22 26.16 -40.99
CA LEU A 547 33.61 25.80 -41.21
C LEU A 547 33.78 24.28 -41.11
N ALA A 548 34.75 23.71 -41.86
CA ALA A 548 35.04 22.27 -41.81
C ALA A 548 35.37 21.79 -40.37
N GLU A 549 36.03 22.62 -39.59
CA GLU A 549 36.34 22.38 -38.19
C GLU A 549 35.06 22.29 -37.33
N ALA A 550 34.06 23.15 -37.57
CA ALA A 550 32.76 23.12 -36.87
C ALA A 550 32.00 21.82 -37.13
N LEU A 551 31.99 21.36 -38.38
CA LEU A 551 31.34 20.11 -38.77
C LEU A 551 32.03 18.89 -38.14
N ALA A 552 33.36 18.86 -38.15
CA ALA A 552 34.13 17.79 -37.52
C ALA A 552 33.86 17.71 -36.00
N TRP A 553 33.89 18.86 -35.34
CA TRP A 553 33.65 18.94 -33.89
C TRP A 553 32.20 18.60 -33.53
N GLN A 554 31.22 19.05 -34.32
CA GLN A 554 29.83 18.68 -34.14
C GLN A 554 29.64 17.16 -34.25
N LEU A 555 30.26 16.51 -35.20
CA LEU A 555 30.19 15.06 -35.37
C LEU A 555 30.83 14.34 -34.19
N GLU A 556 31.98 14.77 -33.73
CA GLU A 556 32.70 14.21 -32.58
C GLU A 556 31.85 14.32 -31.30
N GLN A 557 31.33 15.49 -30.97
CA GLN A 557 30.53 15.72 -29.79
C GLN A 557 29.17 15.03 -29.89
N GLY A 558 28.59 14.98 -31.08
CA GLY A 558 27.35 14.24 -31.33
C GLY A 558 27.52 12.73 -31.12
N GLN A 559 28.61 12.13 -31.61
CA GLN A 559 28.93 10.71 -31.34
C GLN A 559 29.17 10.44 -29.87
N ALA A 560 29.68 11.41 -29.12
CA ALA A 560 29.82 11.34 -27.67
C ALA A 560 28.49 11.56 -26.93
N GLY A 561 27.37 11.81 -27.64
CA GLY A 561 26.02 11.95 -27.06
C GLY A 561 25.71 13.36 -26.54
N ALA A 562 26.40 14.39 -27.00
CA ALA A 562 26.09 15.78 -26.69
C ALA A 562 25.15 16.40 -27.72
N THR A 563 24.27 17.29 -27.28
CA THR A 563 23.54 18.20 -28.16
C THR A 563 24.44 19.41 -28.45
N VAL A 564 24.72 19.67 -29.72
CA VAL A 564 25.55 20.77 -30.12
C VAL A 564 24.70 21.96 -30.55
N LEU A 565 24.90 23.09 -29.87
CA LEU A 565 24.32 24.38 -30.21
C LEU A 565 25.37 25.22 -30.94
N ALA A 566 25.00 25.84 -32.05
CA ALA A 566 25.82 26.76 -32.81
C ALA A 566 25.37 28.20 -32.57
N MET A 567 26.32 29.11 -32.40
CA MET A 567 26.05 30.53 -32.23
C MET A 567 26.61 31.32 -33.39
N ALA A 568 25.79 32.21 -33.94
CA ALA A 568 26.16 33.08 -35.04
C ALA A 568 25.82 34.56 -34.75
N HIS A 569 26.60 35.46 -35.34
CA HIS A 569 26.36 36.90 -35.37
C HIS A 569 26.17 37.32 -36.83
N GLY A 570 24.98 37.71 -37.21
CA GLY A 570 24.61 37.91 -38.61
C GLY A 570 24.77 36.61 -39.42
N LYS A 571 25.74 36.58 -40.35
CA LYS A 571 26.11 35.41 -41.17
C LYS A 571 27.41 34.73 -40.74
N GLN A 572 28.06 35.23 -39.73
CA GLN A 572 29.34 34.70 -39.23
C GLN A 572 29.07 33.70 -38.11
N LEU A 573 29.61 32.48 -38.25
CA LEU A 573 29.60 31.49 -37.16
C LEU A 573 30.63 31.92 -36.10
N LEU A 574 30.18 32.13 -34.85
CA LEU A 574 31.04 32.50 -33.73
C LEU A 574 31.66 31.29 -33.04
N GLY A 575 30.90 30.19 -32.95
CA GLY A 575 31.37 28.98 -32.32
C GLY A 575 30.23 27.99 -32.00
N LEU A 576 30.62 26.94 -31.32
CA LEU A 576 29.75 25.81 -30.93
C LEU A 576 29.83 25.56 -29.43
N LEU A 577 28.71 25.07 -28.86
CA LEU A 577 28.62 24.67 -27.45
C LEU A 577 28.05 23.27 -27.40
N ALA A 578 28.75 22.35 -26.71
CA ALA A 578 28.27 20.99 -26.46
C ALA A 578 27.57 20.93 -25.11
N VAL A 579 26.33 20.51 -25.12
CA VAL A 579 25.51 20.37 -23.92
C VAL A 579 25.13 18.90 -23.78
N ARG A 580 25.43 18.29 -22.65
CA ARG A 580 25.14 16.89 -22.37
C ARG A 580 24.42 16.72 -21.06
N ASP A 581 23.45 15.82 -21.07
CA ASP A 581 22.82 15.34 -19.83
C ASP A 581 23.62 14.16 -19.27
N ALA A 582 24.31 14.41 -18.17
CA ALA A 582 25.21 13.44 -17.56
C ALA A 582 24.47 12.22 -17.03
N LEU A 583 25.02 11.02 -17.20
CA LEU A 583 24.51 9.79 -16.59
C LEU A 583 24.48 9.91 -15.07
N ARG A 584 23.49 9.29 -14.46
CA ARG A 584 23.46 9.12 -13.01
C ARG A 584 24.62 8.20 -12.57
N PRO A 585 25.26 8.47 -11.42
CA PRO A 585 26.39 7.68 -10.94
C PRO A 585 26.07 6.20 -10.73
N ASP A 586 24.82 5.90 -10.39
CA ASP A 586 24.30 4.54 -10.10
C ASP A 586 23.73 3.83 -11.33
N ALA A 587 23.49 4.54 -12.44
CA ALA A 587 22.85 3.97 -13.64
C ALA A 587 23.64 2.79 -14.23
N ALA A 588 24.96 2.95 -14.39
CA ALA A 588 25.83 1.90 -14.95
C ALA A 588 25.82 0.63 -14.06
N ALA A 589 25.88 0.82 -12.73
CA ALA A 589 25.84 -0.29 -11.76
C ALA A 589 24.48 -0.99 -11.78
N ALA A 590 23.36 -0.25 -11.86
CA ALA A 590 22.02 -0.78 -11.94
C ALA A 590 21.81 -1.62 -13.20
N VAL A 591 22.20 -1.08 -14.37
CA VAL A 591 22.12 -1.76 -15.67
C VAL A 591 22.96 -3.07 -15.65
N LYS A 592 24.20 -3.01 -15.13
CA LYS A 592 25.07 -4.19 -14.99
C LYS A 592 24.43 -5.28 -14.12
N ARG A 593 23.84 -4.92 -12.97
CA ARG A 593 23.17 -5.86 -12.05
C ARG A 593 21.95 -6.50 -12.69
N LEU A 594 21.13 -5.74 -13.42
CA LEU A 594 19.97 -6.28 -14.13
C LEU A 594 20.40 -7.26 -15.24
N LYS A 595 21.42 -6.90 -16.03
CA LYS A 595 21.98 -7.76 -17.06
C LYS A 595 22.53 -9.08 -16.48
N GLN A 596 23.22 -9.01 -15.33
CA GLN A 596 23.75 -10.18 -14.64
C GLN A 596 22.64 -11.11 -14.11
N ARG A 597 21.44 -10.56 -13.82
CA ARG A 597 20.26 -11.33 -13.43
C ARG A 597 19.46 -11.89 -14.62
N GLY A 598 19.90 -11.68 -15.83
CA GLY A 598 19.30 -12.22 -17.05
C GLY A 598 18.13 -11.43 -17.61
N TYR A 599 17.91 -10.19 -17.16
CA TYR A 599 16.89 -9.32 -17.75
C TYR A 599 17.30 -8.83 -19.13
N GLY A 600 16.37 -8.84 -20.09
CA GLY A 600 16.48 -8.08 -21.33
C GLY A 600 16.41 -6.58 -21.01
N LEU A 601 17.31 -5.79 -21.59
CA LEU A 601 17.37 -4.35 -21.34
C LEU A 601 17.18 -3.57 -22.64
N GLY A 602 16.41 -2.48 -22.60
CA GLY A 602 16.20 -1.55 -23.68
C GLY A 602 16.13 -0.12 -23.19
N ILE A 603 16.32 0.83 -24.10
CA ILE A 603 16.18 2.26 -23.84
C ILE A 603 15.07 2.79 -24.75
N LEU A 604 14.17 3.58 -24.17
CA LEU A 604 13.19 4.39 -24.90
C LEU A 604 13.69 5.85 -24.86
N SER A 605 13.82 6.46 -26.01
CA SER A 605 14.17 7.88 -26.14
C SER A 605 13.25 8.53 -27.15
N GLY A 606 12.87 9.76 -26.89
CA GLY A 606 12.14 10.60 -27.84
C GLY A 606 13.04 11.32 -28.85
N ASP A 607 14.36 11.16 -28.71
CA ASP A 607 15.37 11.77 -29.59
C ASP A 607 15.63 10.89 -30.80
#